data_a50b323adc6c46e23e24c254d7c5f82e
#
_entry.id   a50b323adc6c46e23e24c254d7c5f82e
#
_cell.length_a   1.000
_cell.length_b   1.000
_cell.length_c   1.000
_cell.angle_alpha   90.00
_cell.angle_beta   90.00
_cell.angle_gamma   90.00
#
_symmetry.space_group_name_H-M   'P 1'
#
loop_
_entity.id
_entity.type
_entity.pdbx_description
1 polymer ?
#
loop_
_entity_poly.entity_id
_entity_poly.type
_entity_poly.pdbx_seq_one_letter_code
_entity_poly.pdbx_strand_id
1 'polypeptide(L)'
;DKIAECDFNYVGVSLDGIRETHDKFRRMDGAFEASLKGIRLCRDLGLKIGVRFTMTQDNAHDLPGLLRLVEDEGIDRFYFSHLNYAGRGNKNRKDDAQYLLTRQAMDLLFDTCWDYNQRRLEKEFTTGNNDADGVYFLHWVRRRFPESAAHVEAKLRQWGGNSSGVNGANIDNLGNVH
;
A
#
# COMPACT_ATOMS: atom_id res chain seq x y z
N ASP A 1 -23.69 11.40 -6.77
CA ASP A 1 -23.21 10.63 -7.91
C ASP A 1 -23.15 9.14 -7.61
N LYS A 2 -23.14 8.27 -8.64
CA LYS A 2 -23.33 6.82 -8.52
C LYS A 2 -22.43 6.12 -7.48
N ILE A 3 -21.17 6.54 -7.30
CA ILE A 3 -20.28 5.97 -6.29
C ILE A 3 -20.79 6.24 -4.87
N ALA A 4 -21.25 7.45 -4.59
CA ALA A 4 -21.81 7.80 -3.28
C ALA A 4 -23.15 7.09 -3.01
N GLU A 5 -23.95 6.85 -4.05
CA GLU A 5 -25.22 6.10 -3.95
C GLU A 5 -25.02 4.60 -3.64
N CYS A 6 -23.82 4.06 -3.93
CA CYS A 6 -23.51 2.63 -3.70
C CYS A 6 -23.11 2.31 -2.25
N ASP A 7 -23.00 3.31 -1.36
CA ASP A 7 -22.63 3.14 0.06
C ASP A 7 -21.35 2.32 0.28
N PHE A 8 -20.33 2.60 -0.54
CA PHE A 8 -19.03 1.96 -0.37
C PHE A 8 -18.34 2.44 0.91
N ASN A 9 -17.83 1.51 1.70
CA ASN A 9 -17.03 1.81 2.89
C ASN A 9 -15.69 2.46 2.57
N TYR A 10 -15.19 2.33 1.34
CA TYR A 10 -13.85 2.73 0.96
C TYR A 10 -13.66 2.75 -0.56
N VAL A 11 -12.94 3.76 -1.05
CA VAL A 11 -12.53 3.87 -2.46
C VAL A 11 -11.00 3.88 -2.55
N GLY A 12 -10.42 2.86 -3.16
CA GLY A 12 -8.98 2.75 -3.40
C GLY A 12 -8.60 3.23 -4.79
N VAL A 13 -7.68 4.19 -4.87
CA VAL A 13 -7.12 4.71 -6.13
C VAL A 13 -5.66 4.29 -6.23
N SER A 14 -5.26 3.74 -7.36
CA SER A 14 -3.86 3.39 -7.57
C SER A 14 -3.05 4.62 -7.97
N LEU A 15 -1.97 4.88 -7.22
CA LEU A 15 -0.95 5.88 -7.53
C LEU A 15 0.43 5.22 -7.41
N ASP A 16 1.08 4.97 -8.55
CA ASP A 16 2.35 4.26 -8.60
C ASP A 16 3.54 5.20 -8.85
N GLY A 17 3.45 6.42 -8.36
CA GLY A 17 4.46 7.46 -8.45
C GLY A 17 3.85 8.85 -8.45
N ILE A 18 4.70 9.87 -8.52
CA ILE A 18 4.33 11.28 -8.62
C ILE A 18 4.43 11.72 -10.08
N ARG A 19 3.37 12.36 -10.60
CA ARG A 19 3.33 12.97 -11.94
C ARG A 19 3.82 12.02 -13.03
N GLU A 20 4.93 12.35 -13.67
CA GLU A 20 5.53 11.64 -14.81
C GLU A 20 5.85 10.17 -14.50
N THR A 21 6.28 9.87 -13.28
CA THR A 21 6.52 8.48 -12.86
C THR A 21 5.24 7.66 -12.91
N HIS A 22 4.14 8.20 -12.40
CA HIS A 22 2.85 7.53 -12.45
C HIS A 22 2.33 7.40 -13.90
N ASP A 23 2.41 8.47 -14.67
CA ASP A 23 1.97 8.50 -16.07
C ASP A 23 2.73 7.45 -16.90
N LYS A 24 4.07 7.39 -16.73
CA LYS A 24 4.92 6.38 -17.36
C LYS A 24 4.54 4.95 -16.91
N PHE A 25 4.33 4.76 -15.60
CA PHE A 25 3.93 3.45 -15.07
C PHE A 25 2.59 2.99 -15.66
N ARG A 26 1.63 3.90 -15.77
CA ARG A 26 0.30 3.65 -16.35
C ARG A 26 0.28 3.68 -17.87
N ARG A 27 1.35 4.17 -18.52
CA ARG A 27 1.45 4.38 -19.96
C ARG A 27 0.34 5.31 -20.49
N MET A 28 0.07 6.36 -19.74
CA MET A 28 -1.01 7.30 -20.04
C MET A 28 -0.65 8.68 -19.49
N ASP A 29 -0.45 9.64 -20.39
CA ASP A 29 -0.18 11.02 -20.03
C ASP A 29 -1.38 11.62 -19.27
N GLY A 30 -1.10 12.35 -18.18
CA GLY A 30 -2.12 12.94 -17.32
C GLY A 30 -2.85 11.96 -16.39
N ALA A 31 -2.42 10.68 -16.30
CA ALA A 31 -3.02 9.69 -15.41
C ALA A 31 -2.93 10.11 -13.94
N PHE A 32 -1.81 10.75 -13.54
CA PHE A 32 -1.62 11.26 -12.19
C PHE A 32 -2.67 12.31 -11.82
N GLU A 33 -2.81 13.33 -12.66
CA GLU A 33 -3.76 14.42 -12.41
C GLU A 33 -5.22 13.92 -12.43
N ALA A 34 -5.54 12.98 -13.33
CA ALA A 34 -6.86 12.34 -13.38
C ALA A 34 -7.14 11.55 -12.10
N SER A 35 -6.17 10.79 -11.60
CA SER A 35 -6.27 10.03 -10.35
C SER A 35 -6.43 10.96 -9.14
N LEU A 36 -5.64 12.04 -9.08
CA LEU A 36 -5.70 13.02 -8.01
C LEU A 36 -7.05 13.77 -8.01
N LYS A 37 -7.56 14.11 -9.18
CA LYS A 37 -8.91 14.69 -9.32
C LYS A 37 -9.97 13.72 -8.81
N GLY A 38 -9.86 12.42 -9.12
CA GLY A 38 -10.77 11.38 -8.62
C GLY A 38 -10.72 11.25 -7.09
N ILE A 39 -9.52 11.28 -6.49
CA ILE A 39 -9.31 11.28 -5.05
C ILE A 39 -10.04 12.46 -4.40
N ARG A 40 -9.80 13.68 -4.90
CA ARG A 40 -10.42 14.90 -4.37
C ARG A 40 -11.95 14.87 -4.49
N LEU A 41 -12.46 14.39 -5.62
CA LEU A 41 -13.92 14.25 -5.81
C LEU A 41 -14.53 13.27 -4.79
N CYS A 42 -13.90 12.11 -4.57
CA CYS A 42 -14.38 11.13 -3.58
C CYS A 42 -14.32 11.71 -2.16
N ARG A 43 -13.25 12.42 -1.81
CA ARG A 43 -13.12 13.11 -0.53
C ARG A 43 -14.23 14.14 -0.32
N ASP A 44 -14.50 14.98 -1.33
CA ASP A 44 -15.52 16.03 -1.27
C ASP A 44 -16.95 15.45 -1.16
N LEU A 45 -17.12 14.18 -1.55
CA LEU A 45 -18.35 13.39 -1.33
C LEU A 45 -18.39 12.70 0.03
N GLY A 46 -17.38 12.90 0.90
CA GLY A 46 -17.32 12.30 2.23
C GLY A 46 -16.95 10.81 2.27
N LEU A 47 -16.42 10.26 1.17
CA LEU A 47 -16.02 8.86 1.10
C LEU A 47 -14.62 8.66 1.71
N LYS A 48 -14.42 7.55 2.43
CA LYS A 48 -13.07 7.13 2.83
C LYS A 48 -12.24 6.77 1.60
N ILE A 49 -11.04 7.32 1.54
CA ILE A 49 -10.17 7.17 0.38
C ILE A 49 -8.86 6.50 0.78
N GLY A 50 -8.33 5.71 -0.12
CA GLY A 50 -6.99 5.18 -0.01
C GLY A 50 -6.22 5.23 -1.31
N VAL A 51 -4.91 5.34 -1.16
CA VAL A 51 -3.95 5.19 -2.24
C VAL A 51 -3.34 3.79 -2.19
N ARG A 52 -3.24 3.16 -3.36
CA ARG A 52 -2.56 1.88 -3.55
C ARG A 52 -1.33 2.09 -4.40
N PHE A 53 -0.18 1.76 -3.84
CA PHE A 53 1.13 1.89 -4.47
C PHE A 53 1.78 0.52 -4.62
N THR A 54 2.19 0.16 -5.84
CA THR A 54 2.99 -1.04 -6.09
C THR A 54 4.42 -0.62 -6.37
N MET A 55 5.33 -0.98 -5.45
CA MET A 55 6.73 -0.58 -5.56
C MET A 55 7.48 -1.42 -6.59
N THR A 56 8.28 -0.71 -7.39
CA THR A 56 9.29 -1.26 -8.31
C THR A 56 10.59 -0.47 -8.18
N GLN A 57 11.65 -0.89 -8.88
CA GLN A 57 12.91 -0.11 -8.91
C GLN A 57 12.70 1.30 -9.49
N ASP A 58 11.79 1.42 -10.47
CA ASP A 58 11.61 2.65 -11.23
C ASP A 58 10.80 3.72 -10.48
N ASN A 59 10.01 3.33 -9.46
CA ASN A 59 9.11 4.25 -8.75
C ASN A 59 9.35 4.35 -7.24
N ALA A 60 10.27 3.55 -6.68
CA ALA A 60 10.54 3.56 -5.24
C ALA A 60 11.01 4.92 -4.72
N HIS A 61 11.67 5.72 -5.56
CA HIS A 61 12.14 7.07 -5.22
C HIS A 61 11.00 8.04 -4.93
N ASP A 62 9.79 7.76 -5.41
CA ASP A 62 8.59 8.59 -5.20
C ASP A 62 7.84 8.27 -3.90
N LEU A 63 8.18 7.17 -3.21
CA LEU A 63 7.50 6.80 -1.96
C LEU A 63 7.46 7.94 -0.94
N PRO A 64 8.54 8.68 -0.67
CA PRO A 64 8.48 9.82 0.26
C PRO A 64 7.49 10.92 -0.19
N GLY A 65 7.41 11.15 -1.51
CA GLY A 65 6.46 12.10 -2.11
C GLY A 65 5.01 11.63 -1.98
N LEU A 66 4.76 10.33 -2.19
CA LEU A 66 3.43 9.75 -2.02
C LEU A 66 2.95 9.79 -0.57
N LEU A 67 3.84 9.54 0.40
CA LEU A 67 3.50 9.62 1.82
C LEU A 67 3.13 11.05 2.23
N ARG A 68 3.85 12.07 1.71
CA ARG A 68 3.46 13.47 1.88
C ARG A 68 2.11 13.77 1.24
N LEU A 69 1.88 13.28 0.03
CA LEU A 69 0.60 13.45 -0.66
C LEU A 69 -0.58 12.86 0.13
N VAL A 70 -0.37 11.70 0.80
CA VAL A 70 -1.37 11.09 1.69
C VAL A 70 -1.76 12.03 2.82
N GLU A 71 -0.80 12.76 3.38
CA GLU A 71 -1.07 13.78 4.41
C GLU A 71 -1.75 15.02 3.82
N ASP A 72 -1.15 15.60 2.77
CA ASP A 72 -1.59 16.87 2.18
C ASP A 72 -3.02 16.80 1.59
N GLU A 73 -3.38 15.67 0.98
CA GLU A 73 -4.71 15.45 0.39
C GLU A 73 -5.72 14.86 1.38
N GLY A 74 -5.34 14.65 2.64
CA GLY A 74 -6.24 14.10 3.64
C GLY A 74 -6.67 12.65 3.37
N ILE A 75 -5.83 11.86 2.70
CA ILE A 75 -6.12 10.47 2.34
C ILE A 75 -6.09 9.60 3.60
N ASP A 76 -7.11 8.74 3.78
CA ASP A 76 -7.31 7.95 5.00
C ASP A 76 -6.39 6.72 5.06
N ARG A 77 -6.11 6.12 3.90
CA ARG A 77 -5.41 4.83 3.84
C ARG A 77 -4.32 4.80 2.80
N PHE A 78 -3.19 4.21 3.14
CA PHE A 78 -2.11 3.89 2.21
C PHE A 78 -1.88 2.38 2.17
N TYR A 79 -2.02 1.79 0.98
CA TYR A 79 -1.74 0.38 0.74
C TYR A 79 -0.43 0.25 -0.03
N PHE A 80 0.59 -0.23 0.65
CA PHE A 80 1.88 -0.57 0.04
C PHE A 80 1.85 -2.01 -0.47
N SER A 81 2.25 -2.22 -1.70
CA SER A 81 2.27 -3.53 -2.34
C SER A 81 3.63 -3.81 -2.97
N HIS A 82 4.13 -5.01 -2.74
CA HIS A 82 5.24 -5.54 -3.53
C HIS A 82 4.76 -5.98 -4.91
N LEU A 83 5.68 -6.04 -5.88
CA LEU A 83 5.36 -6.54 -7.21
C LEU A 83 4.94 -8.01 -7.13
N ASN A 84 3.74 -8.32 -7.59
CA ASN A 84 3.27 -9.69 -7.67
C ASN A 84 3.67 -10.30 -9.02
N TYR A 85 4.31 -11.47 -8.99
CA TYR A 85 4.76 -12.20 -10.19
C TYR A 85 3.63 -12.97 -10.90
N ALA A 86 2.42 -12.42 -10.91
CA ALA A 86 1.28 -12.90 -11.66
C ALA A 86 0.96 -11.98 -12.84
N GLY A 87 0.45 -12.53 -13.92
CA GLY A 87 0.05 -11.75 -15.09
C GLY A 87 1.18 -10.88 -15.66
N ARG A 88 0.95 -9.58 -15.74
CA ARG A 88 1.96 -8.60 -16.23
C ARG A 88 3.16 -8.47 -15.29
N GLY A 89 2.96 -8.63 -13.98
CA GLY A 89 4.06 -8.59 -13.01
C GLY A 89 5.10 -9.69 -13.26
N ASN A 90 4.69 -10.86 -13.75
CA ASN A 90 5.64 -11.93 -14.11
C ASN A 90 6.55 -11.53 -15.27
N LYS A 91 6.07 -10.74 -16.23
CA LYS A 91 6.87 -10.21 -17.34
C LYS A 91 7.84 -9.11 -16.89
N ASN A 92 7.52 -8.44 -15.80
CA ASN A 92 8.26 -7.29 -15.26
C ASN A 92 9.11 -7.64 -14.03
N ARG A 93 9.44 -8.92 -13.80
CA ARG A 93 10.25 -9.37 -12.66
C ARG A 93 11.57 -8.61 -12.51
N LYS A 94 12.20 -8.23 -13.63
CA LYS A 94 13.44 -7.45 -13.65
C LYS A 94 13.28 -6.06 -13.05
N ASP A 95 12.05 -5.55 -13.02
CA ASP A 95 11.72 -4.21 -12.52
C ASP A 95 11.35 -4.25 -11.02
N ASP A 96 11.39 -5.44 -10.39
CA ASP A 96 11.13 -5.61 -8.97
C ASP A 96 12.20 -4.90 -8.12
N ALA A 97 11.78 -4.37 -6.99
CA ALA A 97 12.66 -3.67 -6.08
C ALA A 97 13.68 -4.63 -5.46
N GLN A 98 14.95 -4.27 -5.53
CA GLN A 98 16.01 -5.03 -4.90
C GLN A 98 15.89 -4.98 -3.36
N TYR A 99 16.44 -6.01 -2.70
CA TYR A 99 16.36 -6.21 -1.26
C TYR A 99 16.68 -4.97 -0.40
N LEU A 100 17.76 -4.23 -0.73
CA LEU A 100 18.11 -3.02 0.02
C LEU A 100 17.06 -1.91 -0.14
N LEU A 101 16.56 -1.72 -1.35
CA LEU A 101 15.54 -0.73 -1.65
C LEU A 101 14.24 -1.06 -0.93
N THR A 102 13.84 -2.34 -0.91
CA THR A 102 12.68 -2.81 -0.16
C THR A 102 12.80 -2.52 1.33
N ARG A 103 13.96 -2.79 1.93
CA ARG A 103 14.18 -2.49 3.35
C ARG A 103 14.11 -1.00 3.66
N GLN A 104 14.71 -0.15 2.81
CA GLN A 104 14.63 1.30 2.96
C GLN A 104 13.19 1.80 2.87
N ALA A 105 12.41 1.27 1.92
CA ALA A 105 11.00 1.60 1.79
C ALA A 105 10.18 1.19 3.02
N MET A 106 10.41 -0.02 3.55
CA MET A 106 9.73 -0.51 4.75
C MET A 106 10.12 0.28 6.00
N ASP A 107 11.41 0.62 6.19
CA ASP A 107 11.85 1.47 7.30
C ASP A 107 11.16 2.85 7.22
N LEU A 108 11.13 3.48 6.04
CA LEU A 108 10.44 4.75 5.83
C LEU A 108 8.93 4.64 6.13
N LEU A 109 8.29 3.58 5.67
CA LEU A 109 6.86 3.35 5.90
C LEU A 109 6.55 3.24 7.40
N PHE A 110 7.32 2.43 8.14
CA PHE A 110 7.11 2.25 9.57
C PHE A 110 7.44 3.52 10.38
N ASP A 111 8.51 4.23 10.01
CA ASP A 111 8.85 5.52 10.64
C ASP A 111 7.73 6.55 10.39
N THR A 112 7.15 6.59 9.19
CA THR A 112 6.02 7.47 8.87
C THR A 112 4.76 7.08 9.64
N CYS A 113 4.44 5.79 9.73
CA CYS A 113 3.31 5.31 10.54
C CYS A 113 3.47 5.71 12.01
N TRP A 114 4.69 5.60 12.54
CA TRP A 114 4.98 6.00 13.91
C TRP A 114 4.83 7.52 14.10
N ASP A 115 5.38 8.33 13.21
CA ASP A 115 5.23 9.80 13.24
C ASP A 115 3.74 10.21 13.21
N TYR A 116 2.96 9.64 12.30
CA TYR A 116 1.53 9.93 12.21
C TYR A 116 0.79 9.55 13.49
N ASN A 117 1.12 8.41 14.10
CA ASN A 117 0.55 8.02 15.39
C ASN A 117 0.90 9.01 16.52
N GLN A 118 2.16 9.47 16.58
CA GLN A 118 2.58 10.48 17.56
C GLN A 118 1.84 11.82 17.38
N ARG A 119 1.58 12.20 16.15
CA ARG A 119 0.84 13.41 15.78
C ARG A 119 -0.68 13.23 15.83
N ARG A 120 -1.16 12.03 16.21
CA ARG A 120 -2.58 11.65 16.28
C ARG A 120 -3.31 11.82 14.93
N LEU A 121 -2.62 11.58 13.84
CA LEU A 121 -3.21 11.50 12.52
C LEU A 121 -3.81 10.11 12.32
N GLU A 122 -5.11 10.05 12.16
CA GLU A 122 -5.84 8.79 11.92
C GLU A 122 -5.64 8.32 10.48
N LYS A 123 -4.50 7.67 10.21
CA LYS A 123 -4.15 7.09 8.92
C LYS A 123 -3.97 5.59 9.05
N GLU A 124 -4.52 4.84 8.10
CA GLU A 124 -4.35 3.40 8.03
C GLU A 124 -3.27 3.04 7.02
N PHE A 125 -2.31 2.20 7.44
CA PHE A 125 -1.29 1.64 6.56
C PHE A 125 -1.44 0.12 6.47
N THR A 126 -1.38 -0.38 5.25
CA THR A 126 -1.44 -1.82 4.99
C THR A 126 -0.31 -2.20 4.04
N THR A 127 0.40 -3.28 4.33
CA THR A 127 1.32 -3.90 3.37
C THR A 127 0.69 -5.16 2.80
N GLY A 128 1.06 -5.51 1.58
CA GLY A 128 0.50 -6.68 0.91
C GLY A 128 1.44 -7.32 -0.10
N ASN A 129 1.11 -8.56 -0.45
CA ASN A 129 1.83 -9.44 -1.37
C ASN A 129 3.20 -9.94 -0.87
N ASN A 130 3.54 -9.74 0.42
CA ASN A 130 4.75 -10.29 1.02
C ASN A 130 4.57 -10.47 2.52
N ASP A 131 4.42 -11.69 3.00
CA ASP A 131 4.26 -12.00 4.43
C ASP A 131 5.53 -11.73 5.24
N ALA A 132 6.69 -11.60 4.58
CA ALA A 132 7.93 -11.22 5.24
C ALA A 132 7.90 -9.79 5.82
N ASP A 133 6.96 -8.95 5.40
CA ASP A 133 6.78 -7.59 5.95
C ASP A 133 6.50 -7.62 7.45
N GLY A 134 5.69 -8.57 7.92
CA GLY A 134 5.42 -8.76 9.34
C GLY A 134 6.67 -9.13 10.13
N VAL A 135 7.53 -9.98 9.56
CA VAL A 135 8.83 -10.34 10.15
C VAL A 135 9.75 -9.13 10.21
N TYR A 136 9.80 -8.35 9.11
CA TYR A 136 10.63 -7.15 9.07
C TYR A 136 10.12 -6.07 10.02
N PHE A 137 8.81 -5.92 10.17
CA PHE A 137 8.18 -5.05 11.16
C PHE A 137 8.62 -5.43 12.59
N LEU A 138 8.63 -6.72 12.93
CA LEU A 138 9.11 -7.17 14.23
C LEU A 138 10.60 -6.81 14.44
N HIS A 139 11.44 -6.92 13.39
CA HIS A 139 12.84 -6.48 13.47
C HIS A 139 12.96 -4.98 13.70
N TRP A 140 12.14 -4.17 13.03
CA TRP A 140 12.08 -2.72 13.23
C TRP A 140 11.67 -2.38 14.67
N VAL A 141 10.62 -3.05 15.20
CA VAL A 141 10.16 -2.87 16.59
C VAL A 141 11.27 -3.26 17.58
N ARG A 142 11.97 -4.37 17.39
CA ARG A 142 13.07 -4.79 18.26
C ARG A 142 14.20 -3.77 18.34
N ARG A 143 14.44 -3.03 17.26
CA ARG A 143 15.48 -1.97 17.24
C ARG A 143 15.02 -0.68 17.91
N ARG A 144 13.74 -0.31 17.75
CA ARG A 144 13.19 0.99 18.19
C ARG A 144 12.50 0.91 19.55
N PHE A 145 11.82 -0.19 19.84
CA PHE A 145 10.91 -0.39 20.97
C PHE A 145 11.06 -1.80 21.53
N PRO A 146 12.25 -2.17 22.06
CA PRO A 146 12.53 -3.53 22.50
C PRO A 146 11.54 -4.04 23.56
N GLU A 147 11.01 -3.16 24.40
CA GLU A 147 9.99 -3.48 25.40
C GLU A 147 8.66 -3.95 24.81
N SER A 148 8.32 -3.52 23.61
CA SER A 148 7.09 -3.89 22.90
C SER A 148 7.24 -5.15 22.03
N ALA A 149 8.45 -5.61 21.81
CA ALA A 149 8.76 -6.65 20.84
C ALA A 149 8.02 -7.97 21.11
N ALA A 150 7.97 -8.40 22.36
CA ALA A 150 7.28 -9.64 22.75
C ALA A 150 5.77 -9.56 22.48
N HIS A 151 5.15 -8.40 22.73
CA HIS A 151 3.75 -8.19 22.45
C HIS A 151 3.45 -8.23 20.94
N VAL A 152 4.28 -7.54 20.14
CA VAL A 152 4.14 -7.52 18.67
C VAL A 152 4.34 -8.92 18.08
N GLU A 153 5.35 -9.66 18.57
CA GLU A 153 5.57 -11.04 18.13
C GLU A 153 4.37 -11.94 18.43
N ALA A 154 3.77 -11.82 19.62
CA ALA A 154 2.58 -12.59 19.97
C ALA A 154 1.40 -12.25 19.03
N LYS A 155 1.20 -10.97 18.69
CA LYS A 155 0.17 -10.55 17.73
C LYS A 155 0.41 -11.09 16.33
N LEU A 156 1.65 -11.04 15.83
CA LEU A 156 1.99 -11.59 14.51
C LEU A 156 1.79 -13.12 14.46
N ARG A 157 2.14 -13.83 15.53
CA ARG A 157 1.89 -15.28 15.63
C ARG A 157 0.40 -15.59 15.66
N GLN A 158 -0.41 -14.79 16.35
CA GLN A 158 -1.86 -14.92 16.37
C GLN A 158 -2.49 -14.66 14.99
N TRP A 159 -1.97 -13.68 14.26
CA TRP A 159 -2.40 -13.40 12.90
C TRP A 159 -2.10 -14.56 11.94
N GLY A 160 -0.94 -15.21 12.08
CA GLY A 160 -0.58 -16.43 11.35
C GLY A 160 -0.18 -16.26 9.90
N GLY A 161 -0.24 -15.06 9.34
CA GLY A 161 0.08 -14.76 7.94
C GLY A 161 -1.14 -14.60 7.04
N ASN A 162 -0.91 -14.67 5.73
CA ASN A 162 -1.96 -14.52 4.73
C ASN A 162 -2.91 -15.72 4.76
N SER A 163 -4.23 -15.45 4.76
CA SER A 163 -5.27 -16.48 4.80
C SER A 163 -5.71 -16.98 3.40
N SER A 164 -5.04 -16.55 2.32
CA SER A 164 -5.32 -17.04 0.98
C SER A 164 -5.14 -18.56 0.89
N GLY A 165 -6.11 -19.24 0.30
CA GLY A 165 -6.15 -20.70 0.24
C GLY A 165 -6.58 -21.41 1.54
N VAL A 166 -6.78 -20.68 2.64
CA VAL A 166 -7.32 -21.20 3.91
C VAL A 166 -8.72 -20.68 4.16
N ASN A 167 -8.89 -19.36 4.16
CA ASN A 167 -10.18 -18.68 4.41
C ASN A 167 -10.65 -17.86 3.20
N GLY A 168 -9.88 -17.82 2.11
CA GLY A 168 -10.20 -17.10 0.90
C GLY A 168 -10.00 -17.97 -0.33
N ALA A 169 -10.94 -17.91 -1.27
CA ALA A 169 -10.85 -18.55 -2.56
C ALA A 169 -11.18 -17.54 -3.66
N ASN A 170 -10.63 -17.76 -4.86
CA ASN A 170 -10.96 -17.00 -6.05
C ASN A 170 -11.67 -17.90 -7.06
N ILE A 171 -12.59 -17.33 -7.82
CA ILE A 171 -13.17 -17.97 -8.99
C ILE A 171 -12.67 -17.22 -10.22
N ASP A 172 -12.03 -17.91 -11.16
CA ASP A 172 -11.56 -17.33 -12.39
C ASP A 172 -12.70 -17.13 -13.42
N ASN A 173 -12.40 -16.51 -14.54
CA ASN A 173 -13.36 -16.26 -15.62
C ASN A 173 -13.83 -17.53 -16.36
N LEU A 174 -13.27 -18.68 -16.05
CA LEU A 174 -13.68 -19.99 -16.55
C LEU A 174 -14.48 -20.79 -15.52
N GLY A 175 -14.67 -20.25 -14.30
CA GLY A 175 -15.39 -20.89 -13.22
C GLY A 175 -14.54 -21.82 -12.34
N ASN A 176 -13.22 -21.85 -12.50
CA ASN A 176 -12.36 -22.66 -11.64
C ASN A 176 -12.16 -21.95 -10.28
N VAL A 177 -12.15 -22.75 -9.22
CA VAL A 177 -11.87 -22.29 -7.85
C VAL A 177 -10.38 -22.45 -7.54
N HIS A 178 -9.76 -21.42 -6.98
CA HIS A 178 -8.35 -21.38 -6.60
C HIS A 178 -8.18 -21.07 -5.13
#